data_6625b864f48aca847f28c5ac053577a5
#
_entry.id   6625b864f48aca847f28c5ac053577a5
#
_cell.length_a   1.000
_cell.length_b   1.000
_cell.length_c   1.000
_cell.angle_alpha   90.00
_cell.angle_beta   90.00
_cell.angle_gamma   90.00
#
_symmetry.space_group_name_H-M   'P 1'
#
loop_
_entity.id
_entity.type
_entity.pdbx_description
1 polymer ?
#
loop_
_entity_poly.entity_id
_entity_poly.type
_entity_poly.pdbx_seq_one_letter_code
_entity_poly.pdbx_strand_id
1 'polypeptide(L)'
;MAALFLVLGGGAWYALKMKSKTGSVNSWDMDFAVTNTKDIYKIFLADRNGRTATLERKADYWVYNGKVRARSTAVATLLETIAKVNVWYVPPKAAEKAMVKSLAAEGIKVEIYDKDNQLMKSYYVGGVTNDEHGTFMMMENAEAPYVVHIPSFVGSLRVRYLLGDDEWSDRIIFREKPEEIQSVAVEYPQRKSD
;
A
#
# COMPACT_ATOMS: atom_id res chain seq x y z
N MET A 1 28.84 -52.60 10.58
CA MET A 1 29.25 -51.49 9.65
C MET A 1 28.04 -50.84 8.98
N ALA A 2 27.10 -51.59 8.34
CA ALA A 2 25.95 -50.97 7.64
C ALA A 2 25.02 -50.14 8.52
N ALA A 3 24.77 -50.54 9.78
CA ALA A 3 23.92 -49.81 10.70
C ALA A 3 24.48 -48.42 11.08
N LEU A 4 25.81 -48.27 11.17
CA LEU A 4 26.47 -46.99 11.48
C LEU A 4 26.30 -45.97 10.35
N PHE A 5 26.30 -46.40 9.09
CA PHE A 5 26.09 -45.53 7.92
C PHE A 5 24.62 -45.03 7.82
N LEU A 6 23.67 -45.87 8.23
CA LEU A 6 22.25 -45.46 8.26
C LEU A 6 21.96 -44.37 9.32
N VAL A 7 22.59 -44.48 10.50
CA VAL A 7 22.45 -43.50 11.58
C VAL A 7 23.12 -42.17 11.20
N LEU A 8 24.34 -42.23 10.63
CA LEU A 8 25.04 -41.02 10.18
C LEU A 8 24.37 -40.38 8.97
N GLY A 9 23.88 -41.16 8.01
CA GLY A 9 23.15 -40.66 6.85
C GLY A 9 21.79 -40.03 7.23
N GLY A 10 21.05 -40.69 8.12
CA GLY A 10 19.79 -40.17 8.66
C GLY A 10 19.96 -38.89 9.50
N GLY A 11 21.02 -38.87 10.33
CA GLY A 11 21.36 -37.65 11.13
C GLY A 11 21.79 -36.47 10.25
N ALA A 12 22.61 -36.72 9.23
CA ALA A 12 23.03 -35.70 8.27
C ALA A 12 21.84 -35.17 7.45
N TRP A 13 20.98 -36.06 6.97
CA TRP A 13 19.77 -35.68 6.24
C TRP A 13 18.82 -34.86 7.13
N TYR A 14 18.61 -35.26 8.38
CA TYR A 14 17.80 -34.53 9.35
C TYR A 14 18.39 -33.15 9.70
N ALA A 15 19.73 -33.08 9.89
CA ALA A 15 20.42 -31.81 10.15
C ALA A 15 20.38 -30.87 8.92
N LEU A 16 20.50 -31.39 7.70
CA LEU A 16 20.34 -30.60 6.48
C LEU A 16 18.90 -30.10 6.31
N LYS A 17 17.90 -30.92 6.66
CA LYS A 17 16.48 -30.50 6.62
C LYS A 17 16.14 -29.48 7.71
N MET A 18 16.78 -29.51 8.87
CA MET A 18 16.67 -28.47 9.90
C MET A 18 17.41 -27.19 9.50
N LYS A 19 18.58 -27.29 8.87
CA LYS A 19 19.37 -26.15 8.41
C LYS A 19 18.68 -25.37 7.28
N SER A 20 17.86 -26.04 6.47
CA SER A 20 17.05 -25.38 5.45
C SER A 20 15.88 -24.57 6.03
N LYS A 21 15.52 -24.77 7.31
CA LYS A 21 14.52 -23.97 8.02
C LYS A 21 15.10 -22.74 8.75
N THR A 22 16.42 -22.61 8.85
CA THR A 22 17.08 -21.56 9.65
C THR A 22 17.83 -20.54 8.80
N GLY A 23 17.39 -20.27 7.58
CA GLY A 23 18.11 -19.34 6.70
C GLY A 23 17.35 -18.81 5.50
N SER A 24 16.06 -19.02 5.40
CA SER A 24 15.22 -18.29 4.48
C SER A 24 14.67 -17.09 5.25
N VAL A 25 15.29 -15.91 5.12
CA VAL A 25 14.58 -14.67 5.29
C VAL A 25 13.33 -14.84 4.41
N ASN A 26 12.17 -14.87 5.03
CA ASN A 26 10.90 -15.09 4.33
C ASN A 26 10.74 -13.85 3.44
N SER A 27 11.14 -13.94 2.18
CA SER A 27 11.17 -12.78 1.27
C SER A 27 9.79 -12.19 0.99
N TRP A 28 8.71 -12.91 1.32
CA TRP A 28 7.34 -12.45 1.13
C TRP A 28 6.97 -11.26 2.04
N ASP A 29 7.53 -11.20 3.25
CA ASP A 29 7.25 -10.15 4.24
C ASP A 29 7.96 -8.83 3.92
N MET A 30 8.92 -8.86 2.99
CA MET A 30 9.64 -7.71 2.43
C MET A 30 9.09 -7.26 1.06
N ASP A 31 8.22 -8.05 0.44
CA ASP A 31 7.73 -7.82 -0.92
C ASP A 31 6.45 -6.97 -0.92
N PHE A 32 6.61 -5.67 -0.65
CA PHE A 32 5.50 -4.70 -0.60
C PHE A 32 5.02 -4.26 -1.99
N ALA A 33 5.89 -4.29 -3.00
CA ALA A 33 5.61 -3.71 -4.31
C ALA A 33 4.68 -4.58 -5.17
N VAL A 34 3.84 -3.92 -5.97
CA VAL A 34 3.20 -4.48 -7.16
C VAL A 34 3.74 -3.71 -8.36
N THR A 35 4.78 -4.25 -9.00
CA THR A 35 5.51 -3.57 -10.07
C THR A 35 4.67 -3.34 -11.32
N ASN A 36 3.81 -4.31 -11.69
CA ASN A 36 2.86 -4.16 -12.79
C ASN A 36 1.53 -3.59 -12.29
N THR A 37 1.42 -2.27 -12.24
CA THR A 37 0.21 -1.58 -11.77
C THR A 37 -1.01 -1.78 -12.68
N LYS A 38 -0.84 -2.34 -13.88
CA LYS A 38 -1.97 -2.69 -14.76
C LYS A 38 -2.80 -3.84 -14.21
N ASP A 39 -2.19 -4.69 -13.37
CA ASP A 39 -2.88 -5.82 -12.74
C ASP A 39 -3.70 -5.39 -11.51
N ILE A 40 -3.56 -4.14 -11.06
CA ILE A 40 -4.31 -3.61 -9.92
C ILE A 40 -5.67 -3.11 -10.40
N TYR A 41 -6.74 -3.69 -9.86
CA TYR A 41 -8.11 -3.32 -10.19
C TYR A 41 -8.88 -2.69 -9.03
N LYS A 42 -8.51 -3.01 -7.79
CA LYS A 42 -9.10 -2.39 -6.60
C LYS A 42 -8.02 -2.15 -5.54
N ILE A 43 -8.09 -1.00 -4.90
CA ILE A 43 -7.28 -0.66 -3.73
C ILE A 43 -8.24 -0.25 -2.62
N PHE A 44 -8.10 -0.87 -1.46
CA PHE A 44 -8.83 -0.53 -0.25
C PHE A 44 -7.87 0.02 0.80
N LEU A 45 -8.22 1.14 1.37
CA LEU A 45 -7.48 1.81 2.44
C LEU A 45 -8.40 1.95 3.66
N ALA A 46 -7.88 1.70 4.86
CA ALA A 46 -8.61 1.91 6.11
C ALA A 46 -7.68 2.37 7.22
N ASP A 47 -8.09 3.36 8.00
CA ASP A 47 -7.36 3.77 9.20
C ASP A 47 -8.03 3.23 10.48
N ARG A 48 -7.38 3.50 11.62
CA ARG A 48 -7.87 3.09 12.94
C ARG A 48 -9.08 3.90 13.44
N ASN A 49 -9.37 5.03 12.80
CA ASN A 49 -10.51 5.90 13.13
C ASN A 49 -11.77 5.53 12.35
N GLY A 50 -11.75 4.45 11.58
CA GLY A 50 -12.87 3.99 10.78
C GLY A 50 -13.05 4.71 9.46
N ARG A 51 -12.12 5.58 9.05
CA ARG A 51 -12.13 6.16 7.70
C ARG A 51 -11.67 5.13 6.70
N THR A 52 -12.38 5.04 5.58
CA THR A 52 -12.06 4.10 4.50
C THR A 52 -12.05 4.79 3.15
N ALA A 53 -11.25 4.30 2.23
CA ALA A 53 -11.24 4.71 0.84
C ALA A 53 -11.13 3.48 -0.05
N THR A 54 -12.04 3.34 -0.99
CA THR A 54 -12.01 2.29 -2.00
C THR A 54 -11.83 2.91 -3.38
N LEU A 55 -10.81 2.47 -4.08
CA LEU A 55 -10.52 2.89 -5.45
C LEU A 55 -10.72 1.68 -6.37
N GLU A 56 -11.57 1.81 -7.35
CA GLU A 56 -11.86 0.76 -8.34
C GLU A 56 -11.52 1.23 -9.74
N ARG A 57 -10.79 0.40 -10.48
CA ARG A 57 -10.44 0.68 -11.88
C ARG A 57 -11.64 0.45 -12.80
N LYS A 58 -11.90 1.39 -13.67
CA LYS A 58 -12.77 1.25 -14.86
C LYS A 58 -11.90 1.29 -16.12
N ALA A 59 -12.51 1.25 -17.30
CA ALA A 59 -11.76 1.23 -18.56
C ALA A 59 -10.72 2.37 -18.63
N ASP A 60 -11.15 3.63 -18.41
CA ASP A 60 -10.31 4.81 -18.64
C ASP A 60 -10.10 5.66 -17.37
N TYR A 61 -10.69 5.29 -16.26
CA TYR A 61 -10.62 6.06 -15.02
C TYR A 61 -10.75 5.18 -13.78
N TRP A 62 -10.61 5.79 -12.61
CA TRP A 62 -10.86 5.15 -11.34
C TRP A 62 -12.08 5.77 -10.66
N VAL A 63 -12.82 4.96 -9.92
CA VAL A 63 -13.96 5.37 -9.11
C VAL A 63 -13.58 5.30 -7.63
N TYR A 64 -13.91 6.35 -6.92
CA TYR A 64 -13.74 6.45 -5.47
C TYR A 64 -15.04 6.13 -4.75
N ASN A 65 -14.98 5.19 -3.79
CA ASN A 65 -16.11 4.71 -2.95
C ASN A 65 -17.36 4.33 -3.76
N GLY A 66 -17.18 3.85 -5.00
CA GLY A 66 -18.28 3.47 -5.87
C GLY A 66 -19.19 4.63 -6.34
N LYS A 67 -18.82 5.88 -6.04
CA LYS A 67 -19.73 7.05 -6.23
C LYS A 67 -19.20 8.07 -7.23
N VAL A 68 -17.96 8.51 -7.05
CA VAL A 68 -17.41 9.62 -7.82
C VAL A 68 -16.15 9.20 -8.56
N ARG A 69 -15.83 9.91 -9.64
CA ARG A 69 -14.57 9.71 -10.34
C ARG A 69 -13.42 10.12 -9.44
N ALA A 70 -12.41 9.26 -9.36
CA ALA A 70 -11.21 9.55 -8.58
C ALA A 70 -10.29 10.52 -9.32
N ARG A 71 -9.63 11.40 -8.60
CA ARG A 71 -8.64 12.35 -9.12
C ARG A 71 -7.44 11.57 -9.69
N SER A 72 -7.24 11.69 -10.99
CA SER A 72 -6.25 10.91 -11.73
C SER A 72 -4.82 11.08 -11.21
N THR A 73 -4.44 12.30 -10.79
CA THR A 73 -3.11 12.58 -10.23
C THR A 73 -2.89 11.88 -8.89
N ALA A 74 -3.89 11.85 -8.01
CA ALA A 74 -3.79 11.15 -6.73
C ALA A 74 -3.66 9.63 -6.93
N VAL A 75 -4.46 9.07 -7.83
CA VAL A 75 -4.37 7.64 -8.18
C VAL A 75 -3.01 7.31 -8.81
N ALA A 76 -2.51 8.14 -9.72
CA ALA A 76 -1.21 7.92 -10.34
C ALA A 76 -0.08 7.94 -9.29
N THR A 77 -0.11 8.88 -8.35
CA THR A 77 0.86 8.96 -7.23
C THR A 77 0.79 7.72 -6.33
N LEU A 78 -0.41 7.23 -6.01
CA LEU A 78 -0.57 6.01 -5.21
C LEU A 78 -0.05 4.78 -5.96
N LEU A 79 -0.40 4.61 -7.23
CA LEU A 79 0.07 3.50 -8.06
C LEU A 79 1.60 3.53 -8.23
N GLU A 80 2.19 4.71 -8.42
CA GLU A 80 3.64 4.86 -8.45
C GLU A 80 4.27 4.44 -7.12
N THR A 81 3.66 4.81 -5.99
CA THR A 81 4.12 4.43 -4.66
C THR A 81 4.08 2.92 -4.49
N ILE A 82 2.97 2.28 -4.83
CA ILE A 82 2.81 0.82 -4.77
C ILE A 82 3.83 0.10 -5.67
N ALA A 83 4.13 0.66 -6.84
CA ALA A 83 5.09 0.03 -7.76
C ALA A 83 6.56 0.16 -7.35
N LYS A 84 6.91 1.27 -6.69
CA LYS A 84 8.31 1.64 -6.43
C LYS A 84 8.73 1.49 -4.97
N VAL A 85 7.82 1.19 -4.06
CA VAL A 85 8.16 0.97 -2.65
C VAL A 85 9.15 -0.17 -2.52
N ASN A 86 10.20 0.05 -1.73
CA ASN A 86 11.26 -0.93 -1.52
C ASN A 86 11.69 -0.92 -0.06
N VAL A 87 12.12 -2.05 0.46
CA VAL A 87 12.71 -2.13 1.80
C VAL A 87 14.06 -1.41 1.77
N TRP A 88 14.21 -0.46 2.68
CA TRP A 88 15.48 0.26 2.85
C TRP A 88 16.37 -0.50 3.81
N TYR A 89 15.84 -0.82 5.00
CA TYR A 89 16.57 -1.64 5.98
C TYR A 89 15.62 -2.35 6.96
N VAL A 90 16.17 -3.37 7.60
CA VAL A 90 15.52 -4.08 8.71
C VAL A 90 15.82 -3.32 10.00
N PRO A 91 14.81 -2.89 10.76
CA PRO A 91 15.05 -2.16 12.01
C PRO A 91 15.69 -3.05 13.08
N PRO A 92 16.44 -2.46 14.03
CA PRO A 92 16.93 -3.21 15.19
C PRO A 92 15.76 -3.76 16.01
N LYS A 93 15.91 -4.98 16.57
CA LYS A 93 14.88 -5.62 17.41
C LYS A 93 14.36 -4.73 18.55
N ALA A 94 15.22 -3.90 19.13
CA ALA A 94 14.84 -2.95 20.17
C ALA A 94 13.79 -1.92 19.69
N ALA A 95 13.77 -1.57 18.41
CA ALA A 95 12.82 -0.63 17.81
C ALA A 95 11.49 -1.28 17.37
N GLU A 96 11.49 -2.58 17.09
CA GLU A 96 10.32 -3.30 16.54
C GLU A 96 9.06 -3.09 17.39
N LYS A 97 9.17 -3.22 18.71
CA LYS A 97 8.03 -3.06 19.62
C LYS A 97 7.38 -1.67 19.53
N ALA A 98 8.19 -0.62 19.43
CA ALA A 98 7.70 0.75 19.27
C ALA A 98 7.05 0.96 17.92
N MET A 99 7.63 0.41 16.85
CA MET A 99 7.10 0.47 15.50
C MET A 99 5.76 -0.27 15.37
N VAL A 100 5.65 -1.49 15.90
CA VAL A 100 4.40 -2.27 15.95
C VAL A 100 3.33 -1.51 16.74
N LYS A 101 3.69 -0.88 17.87
CA LYS A 101 2.75 -0.05 18.63
C LYS A 101 2.25 1.16 17.82
N SER A 102 3.12 1.83 17.09
CA SER A 102 2.76 2.94 16.21
C SER A 102 1.84 2.46 15.07
N LEU A 103 2.19 1.36 14.40
CA LEU A 103 1.35 0.75 13.38
C LEU A 103 -0.04 0.34 13.90
N ALA A 104 -0.10 -0.19 15.13
CA ALA A 104 -1.36 -0.56 15.77
C ALA A 104 -2.22 0.66 16.12
N ALA A 105 -1.62 1.80 16.49
CA ALA A 105 -2.33 3.01 16.89
C ALA A 105 -2.81 3.87 15.69
N GLU A 106 -1.99 4.01 14.67
CA GLU A 106 -2.21 4.96 13.58
C GLU A 106 -2.00 4.38 12.16
N GLY A 107 -1.72 3.07 12.07
CA GLY A 107 -1.47 2.42 10.78
C GLY A 107 -2.65 2.52 9.82
N ILE A 108 -2.34 2.72 8.54
CA ILE A 108 -3.32 2.62 7.44
C ILE A 108 -3.21 1.21 6.88
N LYS A 109 -4.28 0.43 6.94
CA LYS A 109 -4.38 -0.86 6.24
C LYS A 109 -4.55 -0.61 4.76
N VAL A 110 -3.80 -1.34 3.95
CA VAL A 110 -3.85 -1.28 2.49
C VAL A 110 -4.08 -2.70 1.98
N GLU A 111 -5.08 -2.87 1.16
CA GLU A 111 -5.37 -4.11 0.45
C GLU A 111 -5.44 -3.82 -1.05
N ILE A 112 -4.74 -4.65 -1.83
CA ILE A 112 -4.62 -4.51 -3.28
C ILE A 112 -5.15 -5.76 -3.94
N TYR A 113 -6.05 -5.60 -4.90
CA TYR A 113 -6.75 -6.69 -5.57
C TYR A 113 -6.60 -6.61 -7.08
N ASP A 114 -6.58 -7.79 -7.70
CA ASP A 114 -6.60 -7.96 -9.15
C ASP A 114 -8.03 -7.85 -9.74
N LYS A 115 -8.13 -8.09 -11.06
CA LYS A 115 -9.39 -8.05 -11.82
C LYS A 115 -10.43 -9.08 -11.35
N ASP A 116 -9.99 -10.21 -10.81
CA ASP A 116 -10.83 -11.30 -10.34
C ASP A 116 -11.16 -11.14 -8.83
N ASN A 117 -10.86 -9.95 -8.27
CA ASN A 117 -11.00 -9.60 -6.85
C ASN A 117 -10.20 -10.52 -5.92
N GLN A 118 -9.08 -11.07 -6.43
CA GLN A 118 -8.14 -11.83 -5.61
C GLN A 118 -7.16 -10.87 -4.92
N LEU A 119 -6.90 -11.12 -3.65
CA LEU A 119 -5.97 -10.31 -2.85
C LEU A 119 -4.54 -10.53 -3.32
N MET A 120 -3.91 -9.50 -3.87
CA MET A 120 -2.52 -9.50 -4.29
C MET A 120 -1.57 -9.17 -3.15
N LYS A 121 -1.89 -8.12 -2.37
CA LYS A 121 -1.08 -7.63 -1.24
C LYS A 121 -1.98 -7.11 -0.13
N SER A 122 -1.55 -7.31 1.11
CA SER A 122 -2.14 -6.68 2.28
C SER A 122 -1.05 -6.28 3.27
N TYR A 123 -1.01 -5.00 3.65
CA TYR A 123 -0.01 -4.45 4.55
C TYR A 123 -0.50 -3.21 5.30
N TYR A 124 0.26 -2.82 6.30
CA TYR A 124 0.02 -1.61 7.09
C TYR A 124 1.10 -0.57 6.82
N VAL A 125 0.69 0.68 6.63
CA VAL A 125 1.55 1.85 6.45
C VAL A 125 1.51 2.68 7.72
N GLY A 126 2.63 2.85 8.37
CA GLY A 126 2.80 3.58 9.63
C GLY A 126 3.35 4.98 9.46
N GLY A 127 3.98 5.45 10.53
CA GLY A 127 4.65 6.73 10.59
C GLY A 127 5.99 6.75 9.84
N VAL A 128 6.66 7.88 9.94
CA VAL A 128 7.97 8.15 9.35
C VAL A 128 9.08 7.84 10.37
N THR A 129 10.27 7.54 9.89
CA THR A 129 11.48 7.45 10.73
C THR A 129 11.86 8.81 11.31
N ASN A 130 12.67 8.81 12.39
CA ASN A 130 13.09 10.06 13.05
C ASN A 130 13.90 11.01 12.13
N ASP A 131 14.56 10.46 11.14
CA ASP A 131 15.31 11.20 10.11
C ASP A 131 14.44 11.61 8.90
N GLU A 132 13.14 11.27 8.94
CA GLU A 132 12.13 11.55 7.90
C GLU A 132 12.42 10.95 6.52
N HIS A 133 13.37 10.01 6.41
CA HIS A 133 13.76 9.42 5.13
C HIS A 133 13.05 8.09 4.82
N GLY A 134 12.49 7.42 5.82
CA GLY A 134 11.82 6.15 5.67
C GLY A 134 10.42 6.13 6.26
N THR A 135 9.63 5.17 5.87
CA THR A 135 8.28 4.93 6.40
C THR A 135 8.21 3.52 6.97
N PHE A 136 7.56 3.35 8.12
CA PHE A 136 7.35 2.03 8.69
C PHE A 136 6.24 1.31 7.94
N MET A 137 6.52 0.09 7.48
CA MET A 137 5.51 -0.77 6.88
C MET A 137 5.63 -2.19 7.42
N MET A 138 4.52 -2.91 7.42
CA MET A 138 4.45 -4.30 7.87
C MET A 138 3.43 -5.06 7.02
N MET A 139 3.84 -6.18 6.44
CA MET A 139 2.90 -7.06 5.74
C MET A 139 1.89 -7.64 6.73
N GLU A 140 0.67 -7.86 6.29
CA GLU A 140 -0.32 -8.58 7.10
C GLU A 140 0.18 -9.99 7.41
N ASN A 141 0.06 -10.42 8.66
CA ASN A 141 0.61 -11.68 9.18
C ASN A 141 2.14 -11.80 9.21
N ALA A 142 2.89 -10.71 8.96
CA ALA A 142 4.33 -10.71 9.22
C ALA A 142 4.63 -10.58 10.73
N GLU A 143 5.80 -11.05 11.14
CA GLU A 143 6.24 -10.99 12.53
C GLU A 143 6.93 -9.67 12.88
N ALA A 144 7.48 -8.97 11.88
CA ALA A 144 8.27 -7.76 12.07
C ALA A 144 7.95 -6.66 11.05
N PRO A 145 8.05 -5.38 11.44
CA PRO A 145 7.96 -4.25 10.54
C PRO A 145 9.29 -4.00 9.83
N TYR A 146 9.23 -3.30 8.71
CA TYR A 146 10.37 -2.86 7.92
C TYR A 146 10.35 -1.35 7.73
N VAL A 147 11.53 -0.78 7.50
CA VAL A 147 11.65 0.60 7.01
C VAL A 147 11.71 0.55 5.49
N VAL A 148 10.78 1.23 4.85
CA VAL A 148 10.66 1.30 3.40
C VAL A 148 10.87 2.71 2.89
N HIS A 149 11.26 2.83 1.64
CA HIS A 149 11.40 4.08 0.92
C HIS A 149 11.07 3.90 -0.57
N ILE A 150 11.03 5.00 -1.29
CA ILE A 150 11.11 5.00 -2.75
C ILE A 150 12.47 5.61 -3.10
N PRO A 151 13.33 4.96 -3.89
CA PRO A 151 14.60 5.53 -4.33
C PRO A 151 14.41 6.94 -4.93
N SER A 152 15.25 7.88 -4.52
CA SER A 152 15.18 9.30 -4.93
C SER A 152 13.97 10.10 -4.42
N PHE A 153 13.17 9.56 -3.51
CA PHE A 153 12.13 10.29 -2.81
C PHE A 153 12.49 10.46 -1.33
N VAL A 154 12.38 11.70 -0.83
CA VAL A 154 12.59 12.04 0.58
C VAL A 154 11.25 12.40 1.20
N GLY A 155 10.94 11.83 2.35
CA GLY A 155 9.72 12.09 3.09
C GLY A 155 8.87 10.85 3.35
N SER A 156 7.77 11.06 4.09
CA SER A 156 6.86 9.99 4.46
C SER A 156 6.03 9.51 3.28
N LEU A 157 6.02 8.21 3.03
CA LEU A 157 5.11 7.61 2.04
C LEU A 157 3.66 7.62 2.51
N ARG A 158 3.42 7.77 3.82
CA ARG A 158 2.08 7.77 4.41
C ARG A 158 1.15 8.82 3.78
N VAL A 159 1.67 10.01 3.43
CA VAL A 159 0.90 11.09 2.81
C VAL A 159 0.34 10.74 1.43
N ARG A 160 0.82 9.66 0.83
CA ARG A 160 0.34 9.17 -0.47
C ARG A 160 -0.81 8.16 -0.35
N TYR A 161 -1.07 7.68 0.89
CA TYR A 161 -2.19 6.79 1.23
C TYR A 161 -3.31 7.62 1.86
N LEU A 162 -3.97 8.42 1.03
CA LEU A 162 -4.97 9.39 1.44
C LEU A 162 -6.28 8.73 1.86
N LEU A 163 -7.07 9.39 2.71
CA LEU A 163 -8.32 8.86 3.25
C LEU A 163 -9.50 9.84 3.20
N GLY A 164 -9.25 11.08 2.75
CA GLY A 164 -10.26 12.12 2.68
C GLY A 164 -10.98 12.16 1.34
N ASP A 165 -12.29 12.46 1.37
CA ASP A 165 -13.09 12.62 0.15
C ASP A 165 -12.55 13.72 -0.76
N ASP A 166 -12.10 14.82 -0.17
CA ASP A 166 -11.53 15.97 -0.89
C ASP A 166 -10.23 15.64 -1.63
N GLU A 167 -9.52 14.62 -1.17
CA GLU A 167 -8.23 14.21 -1.71
C GLU A 167 -8.41 13.29 -2.90
N TRP A 168 -9.43 12.43 -2.87
CA TRP A 168 -9.71 11.45 -3.91
C TRP A 168 -10.68 11.93 -4.98
N SER A 169 -11.63 12.82 -4.62
CA SER A 169 -12.65 13.25 -5.57
C SER A 169 -12.06 14.11 -6.69
N ASP A 170 -12.46 13.79 -7.91
CA ASP A 170 -12.18 14.66 -9.04
C ASP A 170 -13.08 15.88 -8.98
N ARG A 171 -12.49 17.07 -9.04
CA ARG A 171 -13.17 18.36 -8.95
C ARG A 171 -13.44 19.00 -10.30
N ILE A 172 -13.18 18.28 -11.39
CA ILE A 172 -13.44 18.77 -12.74
C ILE A 172 -14.96 18.76 -12.98
N ILE A 173 -15.54 19.93 -13.16
CA ILE A 173 -16.98 20.13 -13.42
C ILE A 173 -17.27 19.89 -14.91
N PHE A 174 -16.44 20.44 -15.79
CA PHE A 174 -16.56 20.31 -17.24
C PHE A 174 -15.37 19.54 -17.79
N ARG A 175 -15.64 18.55 -18.66
CA ARG A 175 -14.62 17.67 -19.26
C ARG A 175 -14.54 17.79 -20.77
N GLU A 176 -15.46 18.58 -21.32
CA GLU A 176 -15.52 18.88 -22.73
C GLU A 176 -14.29 19.70 -23.12
N LYS A 177 -13.83 19.48 -24.33
CA LYS A 177 -12.73 20.29 -24.89
C LYS A 177 -13.25 21.71 -25.16
N PRO A 178 -12.42 22.75 -25.02
CA PRO A 178 -12.83 24.13 -25.26
C PRO A 178 -13.49 24.32 -26.62
N GLU A 179 -13.06 23.54 -27.64
CA GLU A 179 -13.57 23.61 -29.00
C GLU A 179 -14.99 23.01 -29.13
N GLU A 180 -15.42 22.20 -28.17
CA GLU A 180 -16.73 21.53 -28.15
C GLU A 180 -17.78 22.34 -27.36
N ILE A 181 -17.35 23.40 -26.68
CA ILE A 181 -18.21 24.23 -25.84
C ILE A 181 -18.77 25.41 -26.66
N GLN A 182 -20.08 25.37 -26.93
CA GLN A 182 -20.77 26.45 -27.63
C GLN A 182 -21.14 27.62 -26.70
N SER A 183 -21.57 27.33 -25.49
CA SER A 183 -21.95 28.35 -24.51
C SER A 183 -21.87 27.80 -23.09
N VAL A 184 -21.63 28.69 -22.13
CA VAL A 184 -21.70 28.41 -20.68
C VAL A 184 -22.64 29.40 -20.05
N ALA A 185 -23.72 28.92 -19.41
CA ALA A 185 -24.63 29.77 -18.61
C ALA A 185 -24.42 29.45 -17.13
N VAL A 186 -24.28 30.48 -16.33
CA VAL A 186 -24.16 30.39 -14.87
C VAL A 186 -25.35 31.14 -14.24
N GLU A 187 -26.23 30.38 -13.60
CA GLU A 187 -27.36 30.97 -12.86
C GLU A 187 -27.07 30.96 -11.37
N TYR A 188 -27.14 32.12 -10.74
CA TYR A 188 -27.06 32.23 -9.30
C TYR A 188 -28.49 32.27 -8.72
N PRO A 189 -28.87 31.31 -7.84
CA PRO A 189 -30.15 31.43 -7.17
C PRO A 189 -30.13 32.72 -6.35
N GLN A 190 -31.07 33.65 -6.65
CA GLN A 190 -31.21 34.87 -5.88
C GLN A 190 -31.52 34.49 -4.43
N ARG A 191 -30.66 34.92 -3.49
CA ARG A 191 -31.02 34.88 -2.07
C ARG A 191 -32.24 35.77 -1.92
N LYS A 192 -33.39 35.20 -1.58
CA LYS A 192 -34.48 35.97 -1.04
C LYS A 192 -33.94 36.60 0.25
N SER A 193 -33.77 37.90 0.26
CA SER A 193 -33.56 38.67 1.48
C SER A 193 -34.86 38.61 2.27
N ASP A 194 -34.82 37.90 3.42
CA ASP A 194 -35.86 37.99 4.44
C ASP A 194 -35.87 39.38 5.05
#